data_290ff3b43557fd87a3c3d1ef197ca5b1
#
_entry.id   290ff3b43557fd87a3c3d1ef197ca5b1
#
_cell.length_a   1.000
_cell.length_b   1.000
_cell.length_c   1.000
_cell.angle_alpha   90.00
_cell.angle_beta   90.00
_cell.angle_gamma   90.00
#
_symmetry.space_group_name_H-M   'P 1'
#
loop_
_entity.id
_entity.type
_entity.pdbx_description
1 polymer ?
#
loop_
_entity_poly.entity_id
_entity_poly.type
_entity_poly.pdbx_seq_one_letter_code
_entity_poly.pdbx_strand_id
1 'polypeptide(L)'
;SCYTLDALTEVLEWNNQGTPADELACLWLAYLRWYRGMGFTPAAHAPFSLDREIDTSAPLTAREGPGQATLRALESGEMQTVAQNINPDALVTGALVRSCAFGFLPVAPERTVVLLAARAAALTHGHPEALASAAAYALLTRDVLAGACGSEQGKKNSIADSVRRVIDWCGSIPAEEAFPADAAHTREALVKALALQETEPTPEAVAEHFGTDWLCYTVLGIAVWNTLYCSARISASGEGLQAGLMRAVSADSDSDSIGAITGTLLGAHVGTLGDTQPLLEKLRGAADVRAVADRYIAQLGQRP
;
A
#
# COMPACT_ATOMS: atom_id res chain seq x y z
N SER A 1 2.28 -5.32 4.30
CA SER A 1 1.18 -4.39 4.69
C SER A 1 0.81 -4.51 6.18
N CYS A 2 0.60 -5.72 6.73
CA CYS A 2 0.21 -5.89 8.14
C CYS A 2 1.24 -5.31 9.11
N TYR A 3 2.53 -5.57 8.92
CA TYR A 3 3.60 -4.98 9.73
C TYR A 3 3.72 -3.46 9.59
N THR A 4 3.38 -2.90 8.43
CA THR A 4 3.28 -1.44 8.26
C THR A 4 2.14 -0.87 9.10
N LEU A 5 0.98 -1.53 9.08
CA LEU A 5 -0.18 -1.11 9.86
C LEU A 5 0.06 -1.28 11.38
N ASP A 6 0.73 -2.37 11.80
CA ASP A 6 1.13 -2.58 13.21
C ASP A 6 2.10 -1.50 13.70
N ALA A 7 3.07 -1.09 12.87
CA ALA A 7 3.95 0.04 13.21
C ALA A 7 3.20 1.37 13.36
N LEU A 8 2.23 1.64 12.48
CA LEU A 8 1.37 2.82 12.63
C LEU A 8 0.46 2.73 13.87
N THR A 9 0.03 1.52 14.23
CA THR A 9 -0.68 1.27 15.49
C THR A 9 0.19 1.64 16.69
N GLU A 10 1.46 1.21 16.69
CA GLU A 10 2.44 1.56 17.73
C GLU A 10 2.63 3.07 17.86
N VAL A 11 2.77 3.78 16.73
CA VAL A 11 2.85 5.25 16.71
C VAL A 11 1.62 5.90 17.36
N LEU A 12 0.42 5.40 17.03
CA LEU A 12 -0.83 5.90 17.61
C LEU A 12 -0.93 5.58 19.11
N GLU A 13 -0.51 4.40 19.53
CA GLU A 13 -0.45 4.02 20.96
C GLU A 13 0.41 5.00 21.78
N TRP A 14 1.61 5.33 21.28
CA TRP A 14 2.47 6.32 21.92
C TRP A 14 1.84 7.72 21.96
N ASN A 15 1.31 8.18 20.83
CA ASN A 15 0.68 9.48 20.71
C ASN A 15 -0.55 9.61 21.63
N ASN A 16 -1.37 8.56 21.73
CA ASN A 16 -2.53 8.51 22.62
C ASN A 16 -2.14 8.55 24.11
N GLN A 17 -0.90 8.16 24.45
CA GLN A 17 -0.31 8.27 25.78
C GLN A 17 0.39 9.62 26.01
N GLY A 18 0.34 10.53 25.04
CA GLY A 18 1.00 11.83 25.10
C GLY A 18 2.51 11.80 24.85
N THR A 19 3.03 10.71 24.31
CA THR A 19 4.45 10.54 23.98
C THR A 19 4.63 10.55 22.46
N PRO A 20 5.42 11.49 21.89
CA PRO A 20 5.69 11.49 20.46
C PRO A 20 6.52 10.27 20.06
N ALA A 21 6.20 9.66 18.93
CA ALA A 21 6.94 8.55 18.36
C ALA A 21 7.59 8.96 17.03
N ASP A 22 8.75 8.36 16.73
CA ASP A 22 9.37 8.42 15.40
C ASP A 22 8.74 7.34 14.51
N GLU A 23 7.93 7.76 13.55
CA GLU A 23 7.19 6.88 12.66
C GLU A 23 8.12 5.97 11.85
N LEU A 24 9.25 6.51 11.37
CA LEU A 24 10.20 5.73 10.56
C LEU A 24 10.96 4.72 11.40
N ALA A 25 11.30 5.06 12.63
CA ALA A 25 11.90 4.12 13.58
C ALA A 25 10.94 2.97 13.91
N CYS A 26 9.67 3.25 14.20
CA CYS A 26 8.64 2.23 14.44
C CYS A 26 8.49 1.30 13.21
N LEU A 27 8.43 1.86 12.01
CA LEU A 27 8.35 1.10 10.76
C LEU A 27 9.58 0.22 10.53
N TRP A 28 10.78 0.77 10.74
CA TRP A 28 12.02 0.03 10.60
C TRP A 28 12.11 -1.15 11.57
N LEU A 29 11.79 -0.91 12.83
CA LEU A 29 11.76 -1.95 13.87
C LEU A 29 10.72 -3.04 13.56
N ALA A 30 9.53 -2.66 13.08
CA ALA A 30 8.50 -3.62 12.67
C ALA A 30 8.97 -4.49 11.50
N TYR A 31 9.65 -3.91 10.52
CA TYR A 31 10.19 -4.70 9.39
C TYR A 31 11.34 -5.62 9.82
N LEU A 32 12.18 -5.21 10.78
CA LEU A 32 13.19 -6.08 11.38
C LEU A 32 12.56 -7.23 12.19
N ARG A 33 11.45 -7.00 12.92
CA ARG A 33 10.69 -8.07 13.58
C ARG A 33 10.16 -9.07 12.56
N TRP A 34 9.51 -8.58 11.48
CA TRP A 34 9.06 -9.43 10.39
C TRP A 34 10.19 -10.26 9.78
N TYR A 35 11.36 -9.66 9.54
CA TYR A 35 12.54 -10.33 8.99
C TYR A 35 13.02 -11.47 9.89
N ARG A 36 13.09 -11.20 11.20
CA ARG A 36 13.44 -12.22 12.20
C ARG A 36 12.36 -13.31 12.30
N GLY A 37 11.10 -12.94 12.28
CA GLY A 37 9.96 -13.87 12.28
C GLY A 37 9.98 -14.87 11.13
N MET A 38 10.47 -14.46 9.97
CA MET A 38 10.73 -15.36 8.82
C MET A 38 11.95 -16.27 9.00
N GLY A 39 12.67 -16.17 10.11
CA GLY A 39 13.87 -16.97 10.38
C GLY A 39 15.15 -16.42 9.77
N PHE A 40 15.18 -15.15 9.37
CA PHE A 40 16.40 -14.47 8.94
C PHE A 40 17.08 -13.76 10.11
N THR A 41 18.39 -13.51 9.98
CA THR A 41 19.19 -12.80 10.98
C THR A 41 19.78 -11.54 10.34
N PRO A 42 19.41 -10.33 10.80
CA PRO A 42 20.02 -9.10 10.33
C PRO A 42 21.46 -8.98 10.88
N ALA A 43 22.22 -8.01 10.35
CA ALA A 43 23.55 -7.70 10.86
C ALA A 43 23.56 -7.49 12.38
N ALA A 44 24.69 -7.82 13.04
CA ALA A 44 24.78 -7.85 14.51
C ALA A 44 24.53 -6.48 15.18
N HIS A 45 24.72 -5.39 14.46
CA HIS A 45 24.46 -4.02 14.96
C HIS A 45 23.00 -3.56 14.75
N ALA A 46 22.16 -4.37 14.07
CA ALA A 46 20.78 -4.04 13.86
C ALA A 46 20.04 -3.86 15.19
N PRO A 47 19.20 -2.81 15.32
CA PRO A 47 18.48 -2.57 16.57
C PRO A 47 17.53 -3.73 16.88
N PHE A 48 17.35 -3.97 18.18
CA PHE A 48 16.38 -4.93 18.68
C PHE A 48 15.17 -4.18 19.21
N SER A 49 14.00 -4.70 18.98
CA SER A 49 12.73 -4.22 19.56
C SER A 49 12.02 -5.35 20.29
N LEU A 50 11.17 -5.00 21.22
CA LEU A 50 10.27 -5.96 21.87
C LEU A 50 9.29 -6.54 20.87
N ASP A 51 8.92 -7.81 21.05
CA ASP A 51 7.92 -8.46 20.25
C ASP A 51 6.54 -7.82 20.47
N ARG A 52 5.75 -7.79 19.44
CA ARG A 52 4.35 -7.38 19.47
C ARG A 52 3.45 -8.59 19.15
N GLU A 53 2.16 -8.45 19.37
CA GLU A 53 1.21 -9.55 19.15
C GLU A 53 1.26 -10.13 17.72
N ILE A 54 1.49 -9.27 16.72
CA ILE A 54 1.63 -9.68 15.32
C ILE A 54 2.77 -10.69 15.11
N ASP A 55 3.82 -10.64 15.92
CA ASP A 55 5.00 -11.49 15.76
C ASP A 55 4.73 -12.95 16.15
N THR A 56 3.62 -13.21 16.85
CA THR A 56 3.15 -14.58 17.20
C THR A 56 2.37 -15.23 16.07
N SER A 57 1.99 -14.50 15.03
CA SER A 57 1.21 -15.01 13.91
C SER A 57 2.06 -15.80 12.93
N ALA A 58 1.94 -17.12 12.94
CA ALA A 58 2.62 -17.98 11.99
C ALA A 58 2.27 -17.68 10.50
N PRO A 59 1.03 -17.36 10.13
CA PRO A 59 0.72 -16.94 8.76
C PRO A 59 1.44 -15.65 8.33
N LEU A 60 1.53 -14.64 9.21
CA LEU A 60 2.12 -13.34 8.87
C LEU A 60 3.66 -13.33 8.89
N THR A 61 4.28 -14.32 9.54
CA THR A 61 5.72 -14.55 9.55
C THR A 61 6.17 -15.65 8.59
N ALA A 62 5.26 -16.24 7.81
CA ALA A 62 5.59 -17.25 6.83
C ALA A 62 6.51 -16.70 5.73
N ARG A 63 7.49 -17.50 5.30
CA ARG A 63 8.41 -17.15 4.22
C ARG A 63 7.74 -17.43 2.86
N GLU A 64 6.98 -16.49 2.38
CA GLU A 64 6.22 -16.59 1.13
C GLU A 64 6.69 -15.53 0.12
N GLY A 65 7.81 -15.80 -0.55
CA GLY A 65 8.33 -14.97 -1.63
C GLY A 65 8.71 -13.51 -1.26
N PRO A 66 9.42 -13.25 -0.14
CA PRO A 66 9.80 -11.88 0.19
C PRO A 66 10.72 -11.29 -0.88
N GLY A 67 10.46 -10.04 -1.28
CA GLY A 67 11.21 -9.34 -2.32
C GLY A 67 12.68 -9.11 -1.96
N GLN A 68 13.59 -9.34 -2.92
CA GLN A 68 15.03 -9.28 -2.70
C GLN A 68 15.53 -7.92 -2.21
N ALA A 69 14.99 -6.82 -2.74
CA ALA A 69 15.35 -5.47 -2.28
C ALA A 69 15.01 -5.27 -0.79
N THR A 70 13.86 -5.77 -0.35
CA THR A 70 13.46 -5.73 1.06
C THR A 70 14.39 -6.57 1.92
N LEU A 71 14.69 -7.82 1.51
CA LEU A 71 15.60 -8.69 2.25
C LEU A 71 16.98 -8.07 2.41
N ARG A 72 17.56 -7.57 1.31
CA ARG A 72 18.89 -6.94 1.33
C ARG A 72 18.97 -5.73 2.25
N ALA A 73 17.92 -4.87 2.25
CA ALA A 73 17.88 -3.72 3.13
C ALA A 73 17.80 -4.12 4.61
N LEU A 74 16.93 -5.09 4.95
CA LEU A 74 16.77 -5.57 6.33
C LEU A 74 17.96 -6.37 6.83
N GLU A 75 18.63 -7.13 5.95
CA GLU A 75 19.88 -7.85 6.26
C GLU A 75 20.99 -6.89 6.68
N SER A 76 21.08 -5.71 6.05
CA SER A 76 22.10 -4.71 6.38
C SER A 76 22.03 -4.24 7.84
N GLY A 77 20.85 -4.30 8.46
CA GLY A 77 20.62 -3.81 9.82
C GLY A 77 20.63 -2.27 9.95
N GLU A 78 20.84 -1.55 8.85
CA GLU A 78 20.91 -0.09 8.80
C GLU A 78 19.63 0.50 8.23
N MET A 79 19.03 1.44 8.96
CA MET A 79 17.83 2.14 8.50
C MET A 79 18.17 3.00 7.27
N GLN A 80 17.63 2.60 6.12
CA GLN A 80 17.84 3.30 4.86
C GLN A 80 17.04 4.60 4.79
N THR A 81 17.52 5.53 3.99
CA THR A 81 16.88 6.84 3.76
C THR A 81 16.78 7.15 2.27
N VAL A 82 16.12 8.25 1.92
CA VAL A 82 16.08 8.75 0.53
C VAL A 82 17.48 9.10 0.02
N ALA A 83 18.34 9.68 0.89
CA ALA A 83 19.68 10.12 0.52
C ALA A 83 20.73 9.02 0.50
N GLN A 84 20.54 7.98 1.31
CA GLN A 84 21.46 6.85 1.46
C GLN A 84 20.66 5.55 1.38
N ASN A 85 20.73 4.86 0.26
CA ASN A 85 19.98 3.65 0.01
C ASN A 85 20.85 2.55 -0.60
N ILE A 86 20.81 1.37 -0.01
CA ILE A 86 21.54 0.19 -0.49
C ILE A 86 20.96 -0.38 -1.79
N ASN A 87 19.72 -0.01 -2.12
CA ASN A 87 19.00 -0.43 -3.30
C ASN A 87 18.56 0.78 -4.15
N PRO A 88 19.50 1.63 -4.66
CA PRO A 88 19.15 2.88 -5.34
C PRO A 88 18.31 2.66 -6.61
N ASP A 89 18.44 1.49 -7.24
CA ASP A 89 17.77 1.14 -8.49
C ASP A 89 16.55 0.21 -8.29
N ALA A 90 16.16 -0.06 -7.03
CA ALA A 90 15.03 -0.95 -6.76
C ALA A 90 13.69 -0.31 -7.15
N LEU A 91 13.06 -0.85 -8.19
CA LEU A 91 11.86 -0.35 -8.84
C LEU A 91 10.68 -1.34 -8.79
N VAL A 92 10.84 -2.43 -8.02
CA VAL A 92 9.81 -3.46 -7.88
C VAL A 92 8.76 -3.10 -6.82
N THR A 93 7.71 -3.89 -6.74
CA THR A 93 6.45 -3.62 -6.02
C THR A 93 6.49 -3.67 -4.51
N GLY A 94 7.57 -4.21 -3.89
CA GLY A 94 7.58 -4.48 -2.45
C GLY A 94 7.32 -3.26 -1.55
N ALA A 95 7.77 -2.05 -1.93
CA ALA A 95 7.45 -0.82 -1.22
C ALA A 95 6.03 -0.33 -1.54
N LEU A 96 5.61 -0.44 -2.80
CA LEU A 96 4.29 -0.02 -3.27
C LEU A 96 3.17 -0.70 -2.49
N VAL A 97 3.12 -2.04 -2.50
CA VAL A 97 1.99 -2.82 -1.96
C VAL A 97 1.73 -2.54 -0.48
N ARG A 98 2.77 -2.27 0.32
CA ARG A 98 2.59 -1.98 1.74
C ARG A 98 2.18 -0.54 2.04
N SER A 99 2.24 0.36 1.05
CA SER A 99 2.00 1.79 1.25
C SER A 99 0.54 2.19 1.41
N CYS A 100 -0.42 1.30 1.12
CA CYS A 100 -1.84 1.54 1.41
C CYS A 100 -2.09 1.91 2.88
N ALA A 101 -1.31 1.38 3.82
CA ALA A 101 -1.48 1.63 5.23
C ALA A 101 -1.44 3.13 5.59
N PHE A 102 -0.64 3.92 4.88
CA PHE A 102 -0.56 5.37 5.09
C PHE A 102 -1.83 6.11 4.64
N GLY A 103 -2.57 5.56 3.67
CA GLY A 103 -3.86 6.08 3.25
C GLY A 103 -4.97 5.91 4.30
N PHE A 104 -4.77 5.05 5.30
CA PHE A 104 -5.71 4.85 6.41
C PHE A 104 -5.52 5.83 7.57
N LEU A 105 -4.61 6.80 7.48
CA LEU A 105 -4.40 7.83 8.49
C LEU A 105 -5.45 8.95 8.31
N PRO A 106 -6.60 8.94 9.04
CA PRO A 106 -7.78 9.75 8.69
C PRO A 106 -7.57 11.24 8.95
N VAL A 107 -6.80 11.59 9.97
CA VAL A 107 -6.59 12.98 10.41
C VAL A 107 -5.23 13.57 9.98
N ALA A 108 -4.36 12.76 9.37
CA ALA A 108 -3.07 13.26 8.91
C ALA A 108 -3.25 14.18 7.70
N PRO A 109 -2.55 15.34 7.63
CA PRO A 109 -2.51 16.15 6.42
C PRO A 109 -2.03 15.33 5.22
N GLU A 110 -2.54 15.64 4.03
CA GLU A 110 -2.14 14.96 2.78
C GLU A 110 -0.62 14.91 2.61
N ARG A 111 0.05 16.05 2.83
CA ARG A 111 1.50 16.16 2.78
C ARG A 111 2.20 15.15 3.69
N THR A 112 1.68 14.96 4.92
CA THR A 112 2.22 13.97 5.85
C THR A 112 2.08 12.55 5.31
N VAL A 113 0.93 12.21 4.74
CA VAL A 113 0.66 10.88 4.16
C VAL A 113 1.64 10.57 3.04
N VAL A 114 1.80 11.48 2.06
CA VAL A 114 2.68 11.23 0.90
C VAL A 114 4.15 11.20 1.30
N LEU A 115 4.60 12.09 2.19
CA LEU A 115 5.98 12.10 2.66
C LEU A 115 6.33 10.87 3.49
N LEU A 116 5.43 10.46 4.39
CA LEU A 116 5.64 9.28 5.20
C LEU A 116 5.66 8.01 4.34
N ALA A 117 4.77 7.88 3.35
CA ALA A 117 4.75 6.76 2.41
C ALA A 117 6.07 6.68 1.60
N ALA A 118 6.55 7.81 1.07
CA ALA A 118 7.81 7.86 0.32
C ALA A 118 9.02 7.50 1.20
N ARG A 119 9.12 8.09 2.40
CA ARG A 119 10.22 7.80 3.35
C ARG A 119 10.18 6.35 3.83
N ALA A 120 8.99 5.79 4.06
CA ALA A 120 8.81 4.39 4.41
C ALA A 120 9.18 3.45 3.25
N ALA A 121 8.91 3.85 2.01
CA ALA A 121 9.38 3.14 0.81
C ALA A 121 10.91 3.13 0.75
N ALA A 122 11.55 4.26 1.06
CA ALA A 122 13.01 4.42 1.09
C ALA A 122 13.71 3.50 2.11
N LEU A 123 13.01 2.98 3.13
CA LEU A 123 13.58 1.98 4.03
C LEU A 123 14.08 0.72 3.30
N THR A 124 13.63 0.48 2.07
CA THR A 124 14.00 -0.73 1.32
C THR A 124 14.22 -0.52 -0.18
N HIS A 125 13.68 0.54 -0.77
CA HIS A 125 13.72 0.84 -2.21
C HIS A 125 14.16 2.29 -2.41
N GLY A 126 15.17 2.52 -3.22
CA GLY A 126 15.76 3.86 -3.39
C GLY A 126 15.40 4.55 -4.69
N HIS A 127 14.82 3.83 -5.66
CA HIS A 127 14.51 4.44 -6.95
C HIS A 127 13.41 5.51 -6.82
N PRO A 128 13.57 6.71 -7.40
CA PRO A 128 12.61 7.81 -7.32
C PRO A 128 11.17 7.43 -7.65
N GLU A 129 10.96 6.69 -8.74
CA GLU A 129 9.63 6.22 -9.15
C GLU A 129 9.02 5.20 -8.16
N ALA A 130 9.84 4.41 -7.45
CA ALA A 130 9.31 3.51 -6.41
C ALA A 130 8.76 4.30 -5.22
N LEU A 131 9.44 5.40 -4.85
CA LEU A 131 8.96 6.30 -3.79
C LEU A 131 7.71 7.06 -4.24
N ALA A 132 7.70 7.56 -5.48
CA ALA A 132 6.58 8.27 -6.06
C ALA A 132 5.33 7.38 -6.19
N SER A 133 5.49 6.14 -6.71
CA SER A 133 4.39 5.17 -6.81
C SER A 133 3.82 4.81 -5.43
N ALA A 134 4.67 4.64 -4.42
CA ALA A 134 4.25 4.36 -3.05
C ALA A 134 3.42 5.52 -2.46
N ALA A 135 3.87 6.76 -2.65
CA ALA A 135 3.16 7.96 -2.22
C ALA A 135 1.85 8.17 -2.98
N ALA A 136 1.86 7.97 -4.31
CA ALA A 136 0.66 8.04 -5.14
C ALA A 136 -0.40 7.01 -4.72
N TYR A 137 0.01 5.78 -4.42
CA TYR A 137 -0.90 4.75 -3.95
C TYR A 137 -1.48 5.05 -2.56
N ALA A 138 -0.67 5.55 -1.64
CA ALA A 138 -1.15 5.98 -0.32
C ALA A 138 -2.17 7.11 -0.43
N LEU A 139 -1.90 8.11 -1.28
CA LEU A 139 -2.81 9.23 -1.54
C LEU A 139 -4.11 8.74 -2.20
N LEU A 140 -4.01 7.85 -3.20
CA LEU A 140 -5.17 7.28 -3.86
C LEU A 140 -6.05 6.49 -2.88
N THR A 141 -5.44 5.66 -2.03
CA THR A 141 -6.16 4.90 -1.00
C THR A 141 -6.92 5.83 -0.06
N ARG A 142 -6.28 6.91 0.40
CA ARG A 142 -6.89 7.93 1.24
C ARG A 142 -8.10 8.58 0.56
N ASP A 143 -7.95 8.99 -0.69
CA ASP A 143 -8.99 9.70 -1.43
C ASP A 143 -10.19 8.81 -1.73
N VAL A 144 -9.94 7.55 -2.10
CA VAL A 144 -11.01 6.57 -2.33
C VAL A 144 -11.78 6.32 -1.02
N LEU A 145 -11.08 6.15 0.10
CA LEU A 145 -11.70 5.95 1.40
C LEU A 145 -12.52 7.18 1.84
N ALA A 146 -11.98 8.39 1.69
CA ALA A 146 -12.68 9.63 2.00
C ALA A 146 -13.91 9.83 1.10
N GLY A 147 -13.79 9.49 -0.19
CA GLY A 147 -14.90 9.54 -1.15
C GLY A 147 -16.02 8.56 -0.80
N ALA A 148 -15.70 7.37 -0.30
CA ALA A 148 -16.67 6.37 0.13
C ALA A 148 -17.45 6.82 1.39
N CYS A 149 -16.76 7.49 2.33
CA CYS A 149 -17.37 8.02 3.56
C CYS A 149 -18.31 9.23 3.31
N GLY A 150 -18.26 9.81 2.12
CA GLY A 150 -19.03 11.01 1.75
C GLY A 150 -18.37 12.30 2.22
N SER A 151 -18.40 13.34 1.37
CA SER A 151 -18.07 14.71 1.80
C SER A 151 -19.20 15.28 2.66
N GLU A 152 -18.91 16.31 3.47
CA GLU A 152 -19.93 17.08 4.23
C GLU A 152 -21.10 17.57 3.37
N GLN A 153 -20.94 17.58 2.04
CA GLN A 153 -21.95 17.95 1.04
C GLN A 153 -22.70 16.73 0.44
N GLY A 154 -22.49 15.50 0.96
CA GLY A 154 -23.22 14.30 0.55
C GLY A 154 -22.88 13.76 -0.85
N LYS A 155 -21.88 14.31 -1.53
CA LYS A 155 -21.47 13.87 -2.86
C LYS A 155 -20.32 12.86 -2.74
N LYS A 156 -20.57 11.61 -3.09
CA LYS A 156 -19.49 10.60 -3.20
C LYS A 156 -18.61 10.94 -4.40
N ASN A 157 -17.32 11.11 -4.18
CA ASN A 157 -16.37 11.20 -5.28
C ASN A 157 -16.23 9.82 -5.93
N SER A 158 -16.15 9.81 -7.26
CA SER A 158 -15.84 8.55 -7.97
C SER A 158 -14.36 8.20 -7.80
N ILE A 159 -14.04 6.91 -7.96
CA ILE A 159 -12.62 6.49 -8.01
C ILE A 159 -11.88 7.23 -9.13
N ALA A 160 -12.55 7.48 -10.27
CA ALA A 160 -11.96 8.22 -11.37
C ALA A 160 -11.57 9.66 -10.98
N ASP A 161 -12.35 10.33 -10.13
CA ASP A 161 -12.00 11.67 -9.63
C ASP A 161 -10.78 11.59 -8.69
N SER A 162 -10.70 10.57 -7.85
CA SER A 162 -9.53 10.33 -7.00
C SER A 162 -8.26 10.06 -7.84
N VAL A 163 -8.39 9.27 -8.91
CA VAL A 163 -7.27 9.01 -9.85
C VAL A 163 -6.82 10.30 -10.55
N ARG A 164 -7.76 11.14 -11.03
CA ARG A 164 -7.41 12.44 -11.65
C ARG A 164 -6.61 13.31 -10.68
N ARG A 165 -7.07 13.39 -9.44
CA ARG A 165 -6.38 14.17 -8.40
C ARG A 165 -4.96 13.68 -8.14
N VAL A 166 -4.74 12.36 -8.11
CA VAL A 166 -3.41 11.78 -7.96
C VAL A 166 -2.52 12.02 -9.19
N ILE A 167 -3.10 11.99 -10.40
CA ILE A 167 -2.38 12.37 -11.64
C ILE A 167 -1.90 13.82 -11.57
N ASP A 168 -2.75 14.74 -11.09
CA ASP A 168 -2.40 16.15 -10.91
C ASP A 168 -1.31 16.32 -9.85
N TRP A 169 -1.41 15.59 -8.73
CA TRP A 169 -0.37 15.56 -7.71
C TRP A 169 0.98 15.08 -8.27
N CYS A 170 1.01 13.99 -9.05
CA CYS A 170 2.24 13.49 -9.70
C CYS A 170 2.88 14.55 -10.62
N GLY A 171 2.09 15.44 -11.21
CA GLY A 171 2.57 16.52 -12.07
C GLY A 171 3.04 17.78 -11.32
N SER A 172 2.85 17.85 -10.00
CA SER A 172 3.08 19.05 -9.18
C SER A 172 3.86 18.81 -7.89
N ILE A 173 4.60 17.70 -7.80
CA ILE A 173 5.39 17.35 -6.61
C ILE A 173 6.43 18.48 -6.36
N PRO A 174 6.42 19.12 -5.17
CA PRO A 174 7.35 20.20 -4.87
C PRO A 174 8.79 19.66 -4.78
N ALA A 175 9.72 20.33 -5.49
CA ALA A 175 11.14 19.97 -5.49
C ALA A 175 11.86 20.20 -4.15
N GLU A 176 11.23 20.89 -3.20
CA GLU A 176 11.85 21.35 -1.95
C GLU A 176 11.93 20.32 -0.84
N GLU A 177 11.27 19.19 -1.02
CA GLU A 177 11.14 18.19 0.04
C GLU A 177 11.91 16.95 -0.35
N ALA A 178 13.12 16.71 0.01
CA ALA A 178 13.83 15.40 -0.04
C ALA A 178 13.05 14.20 -0.69
N PHE A 179 12.11 14.52 -1.56
CA PHE A 179 11.30 13.66 -2.38
C PHE A 179 11.93 13.72 -3.77
N PRO A 180 12.49 12.65 -4.28
CA PRO A 180 12.97 12.64 -5.66
C PRO A 180 11.74 12.93 -6.54
N ALA A 181 11.75 14.10 -7.18
CA ALA A 181 10.61 14.67 -7.88
C ALA A 181 10.31 13.99 -9.24
N ASP A 182 10.66 12.74 -9.42
CA ASP A 182 10.37 12.01 -10.65
C ASP A 182 9.21 11.03 -10.44
N ALA A 183 8.04 11.44 -10.90
CA ALA A 183 6.83 10.62 -10.92
C ALA A 183 6.28 10.48 -12.35
N ALA A 184 7.13 10.66 -13.36
CA ALA A 184 6.70 10.72 -14.76
C ALA A 184 6.05 9.39 -15.21
N HIS A 185 6.70 8.26 -14.94
CA HIS A 185 6.16 6.95 -15.31
C HIS A 185 4.95 6.58 -14.48
N THR A 186 4.95 6.90 -13.18
CA THR A 186 3.78 6.71 -12.30
C THR A 186 2.58 7.50 -12.82
N ARG A 187 2.79 8.77 -13.19
CA ARG A 187 1.76 9.63 -13.77
C ARG A 187 1.23 9.07 -15.10
N GLU A 188 2.14 8.68 -16.00
CA GLU A 188 1.78 8.10 -17.30
C GLU A 188 0.95 6.83 -17.15
N ALA A 189 1.33 5.92 -16.25
CA ALA A 189 0.60 4.69 -15.97
C ALA A 189 -0.83 4.98 -15.46
N LEU A 190 -1.00 5.97 -14.59
CA LEU A 190 -2.32 6.37 -14.08
C LEU A 190 -3.17 7.05 -15.17
N VAL A 191 -2.59 7.89 -16.01
CA VAL A 191 -3.27 8.49 -17.18
C VAL A 191 -3.76 7.40 -18.12
N LYS A 192 -2.93 6.41 -18.43
CA LYS A 192 -3.29 5.27 -19.26
C LYS A 192 -4.41 4.44 -18.63
N ALA A 193 -4.33 4.14 -17.34
CA ALA A 193 -5.38 3.44 -16.61
C ALA A 193 -6.73 4.16 -16.68
N LEU A 194 -6.72 5.49 -16.52
CA LEU A 194 -7.93 6.30 -16.61
C LEU A 194 -8.51 6.32 -18.03
N ALA A 195 -7.67 6.38 -19.06
CA ALA A 195 -8.11 6.33 -20.45
C ALA A 195 -8.77 4.99 -20.82
N LEU A 196 -8.33 3.90 -20.19
CA LEU A 196 -8.81 2.55 -20.44
C LEU A 196 -9.99 2.13 -19.54
N GLN A 197 -10.53 3.01 -18.70
CA GLN A 197 -11.50 2.67 -17.64
C GLN A 197 -12.74 1.89 -18.12
N GLU A 198 -13.17 2.05 -19.37
CA GLU A 198 -14.30 1.35 -19.95
C GLU A 198 -13.91 0.06 -20.69
N THR A 199 -12.61 -0.15 -20.93
CA THR A 199 -12.08 -1.34 -21.58
C THR A 199 -11.85 -2.44 -20.57
N GLU A 200 -12.24 -3.68 -20.87
CA GLU A 200 -12.01 -4.80 -19.97
C GLU A 200 -10.53 -5.14 -19.88
N PRO A 201 -9.94 -5.20 -18.66
CA PRO A 201 -8.55 -5.57 -18.48
C PRO A 201 -8.37 -7.10 -18.51
N THR A 202 -8.52 -7.71 -19.71
CA THR A 202 -8.18 -9.11 -19.93
C THR A 202 -6.66 -9.30 -19.87
N PRO A 203 -6.14 -10.53 -19.65
CA PRO A 203 -4.69 -10.77 -19.66
C PRO A 203 -4.02 -10.28 -20.94
N GLU A 204 -4.65 -10.47 -22.10
CA GLU A 204 -4.14 -10.04 -23.41
C GLU A 204 -4.11 -8.51 -23.51
N ALA A 205 -5.17 -7.83 -23.08
CA ALA A 205 -5.24 -6.38 -23.07
C ALA A 205 -4.22 -5.76 -22.08
N VAL A 206 -4.01 -6.39 -20.91
CA VAL A 206 -2.97 -5.98 -19.97
C VAL A 206 -1.59 -6.08 -20.60
N ALA A 207 -1.26 -7.21 -21.22
CA ALA A 207 0.02 -7.41 -21.90
C ALA A 207 0.22 -6.41 -23.08
N GLU A 208 -0.83 -6.12 -23.84
CA GLU A 208 -0.79 -5.15 -24.95
C GLU A 208 -0.54 -3.72 -24.46
N HIS A 209 -1.24 -3.29 -23.42
CA HIS A 209 -1.19 -1.89 -22.97
C HIS A 209 -0.10 -1.60 -21.97
N PHE A 210 0.18 -2.51 -21.04
CA PHE A 210 1.12 -2.29 -19.94
C PHE A 210 2.37 -3.18 -20.00
N GLY A 211 2.35 -4.26 -20.77
CA GLY A 211 3.39 -5.28 -20.74
C GLY A 211 3.21 -6.26 -19.58
N THR A 212 4.25 -7.04 -19.31
CA THR A 212 4.26 -8.13 -18.33
C THR A 212 5.37 -7.96 -17.27
N ASP A 213 5.95 -6.77 -17.17
CA ASP A 213 6.97 -6.49 -16.16
C ASP A 213 6.38 -6.33 -14.75
N TRP A 214 7.27 -6.24 -13.75
CA TRP A 214 6.94 -6.12 -12.33
C TRP A 214 7.35 -4.75 -11.77
N LEU A 215 7.42 -3.73 -12.61
CA LEU A 215 7.76 -2.38 -12.19
C LEU A 215 6.61 -1.76 -11.40
N CYS A 216 6.93 -1.04 -10.36
CA CYS A 216 5.93 -0.52 -9.41
C CYS A 216 4.85 0.35 -10.09
N TYR A 217 5.23 1.22 -11.04
CA TYR A 217 4.29 2.06 -11.77
C TYR A 217 3.43 1.28 -12.77
N THR A 218 3.98 0.25 -13.41
CA THR A 218 3.23 -0.66 -14.29
C THR A 218 2.14 -1.40 -13.50
N VAL A 219 2.54 -2.02 -12.39
CA VAL A 219 1.63 -2.77 -11.52
C VAL A 219 0.56 -1.86 -10.90
N LEU A 220 0.92 -0.64 -10.47
CA LEU A 220 -0.05 0.35 -10.00
C LEU A 220 -1.04 0.73 -11.09
N GLY A 221 -0.57 0.98 -12.32
CA GLY A 221 -1.42 1.31 -13.47
C GLY A 221 -2.42 0.21 -13.79
N ILE A 222 -1.97 -1.05 -13.85
CA ILE A 222 -2.85 -2.21 -14.11
C ILE A 222 -3.90 -2.35 -13.00
N ALA A 223 -3.49 -2.26 -11.74
CA ALA A 223 -4.40 -2.38 -10.60
C ALA A 223 -5.44 -1.26 -10.57
N VAL A 224 -5.04 -0.02 -10.88
CA VAL A 224 -5.96 1.12 -10.99
C VAL A 224 -6.91 0.96 -12.17
N TRP A 225 -6.44 0.51 -13.33
CA TRP A 225 -7.32 0.21 -14.46
C TRP A 225 -8.37 -0.85 -14.09
N ASN A 226 -7.94 -1.98 -13.51
CA ASN A 226 -8.88 -3.01 -13.05
C ASN A 226 -9.88 -2.46 -12.01
N THR A 227 -9.40 -1.63 -11.09
CA THR A 227 -10.26 -0.99 -10.07
C THR A 227 -11.31 -0.09 -10.72
N LEU A 228 -10.92 0.78 -11.66
CA LEU A 228 -11.83 1.67 -12.38
C LEU A 228 -12.90 0.88 -13.15
N TYR A 229 -12.48 -0.13 -13.91
CA TYR A 229 -13.38 -0.98 -14.67
C TYR A 229 -14.38 -1.71 -13.77
N CYS A 230 -13.92 -2.27 -12.64
CA CYS A 230 -14.75 -3.04 -11.73
C CYS A 230 -15.68 -2.16 -10.89
N SER A 231 -15.24 -0.99 -10.46
CA SER A 231 -16.02 -0.10 -9.58
C SER A 231 -17.37 0.29 -10.16
N ALA A 232 -17.48 0.42 -11.47
CA ALA A 232 -18.75 0.69 -12.17
C ALA A 232 -19.68 -0.54 -12.24
N ARG A 233 -19.21 -1.73 -11.86
CA ARG A 233 -19.88 -3.03 -12.00
C ARG A 233 -20.13 -3.73 -10.66
N ILE A 234 -19.65 -3.15 -9.57
CA ILE A 234 -19.84 -3.68 -8.22
C ILE A 234 -21.06 -2.97 -7.59
N SER A 235 -21.97 -3.77 -7.02
CA SER A 235 -23.12 -3.23 -6.30
C SER A 235 -22.73 -2.65 -4.93
N ALA A 236 -23.61 -1.82 -4.35
CA ALA A 236 -23.40 -1.28 -3.01
C ALA A 236 -23.33 -2.38 -1.91
N SER A 237 -23.87 -3.57 -2.17
CA SER A 237 -23.76 -4.73 -1.28
C SER A 237 -22.44 -5.49 -1.47
N GLY A 238 -21.59 -5.10 -2.42
CA GLY A 238 -20.32 -5.75 -2.74
C GLY A 238 -20.45 -6.98 -3.65
N GLU A 239 -21.57 -7.16 -4.32
CA GLU A 239 -21.68 -8.16 -5.38
C GLU A 239 -20.83 -7.73 -6.57
N GLY A 240 -19.98 -8.64 -7.07
CA GLY A 240 -19.00 -8.37 -8.13
C GLY A 240 -17.57 -8.10 -7.63
N LEU A 241 -17.35 -7.97 -6.31
CA LEU A 241 -16.01 -7.84 -5.74
C LEU A 241 -15.14 -9.05 -6.05
N GLN A 242 -15.68 -10.26 -5.86
CA GLN A 242 -14.94 -11.51 -6.15
C GLN A 242 -14.52 -11.57 -7.63
N ALA A 243 -15.40 -11.23 -8.56
CA ALA A 243 -15.06 -11.21 -9.98
C ALA A 243 -13.97 -10.18 -10.30
N GLY A 244 -13.99 -9.01 -9.66
CA GLY A 244 -12.96 -7.99 -9.77
C GLY A 244 -11.59 -8.45 -9.28
N LEU A 245 -11.54 -9.15 -8.13
CA LEU A 245 -10.30 -9.73 -7.61
C LEU A 245 -9.77 -10.87 -8.49
N MET A 246 -10.64 -11.76 -8.96
CA MET A 246 -10.26 -12.85 -9.86
C MET A 246 -9.64 -12.31 -11.15
N ARG A 247 -10.21 -11.24 -11.72
CA ARG A 247 -9.63 -10.57 -12.89
C ARG A 247 -8.25 -9.98 -12.58
N ALA A 248 -8.10 -9.30 -11.45
CA ALA A 248 -6.84 -8.69 -11.04
C ALA A 248 -5.69 -9.71 -10.96
N VAL A 249 -5.95 -10.89 -10.37
CA VAL A 249 -4.93 -11.95 -10.21
C VAL A 249 -4.74 -12.82 -11.45
N SER A 250 -5.52 -12.59 -12.51
CA SER A 250 -5.37 -13.28 -13.81
C SER A 250 -4.44 -12.54 -14.77
N ALA A 251 -3.96 -11.35 -14.42
CA ALA A 251 -3.01 -10.61 -15.24
C ALA A 251 -1.66 -11.34 -15.32
N ASP A 252 -1.06 -11.36 -16.50
CA ASP A 252 0.27 -11.94 -16.75
C ASP A 252 1.37 -10.92 -16.38
N SER A 253 1.45 -10.57 -15.09
CA SER A 253 2.40 -9.64 -14.48
C SER A 253 2.53 -10.01 -12.99
N ASP A 254 2.82 -9.06 -12.10
CA ASP A 254 2.88 -9.24 -10.63
C ASP A 254 1.45 -9.37 -10.05
N SER A 255 0.81 -10.52 -10.29
CA SER A 255 -0.62 -10.75 -10.08
C SER A 255 -1.06 -10.64 -8.62
N ASP A 256 -0.22 -11.03 -7.66
CA ASP A 256 -0.48 -10.90 -6.23
C ASP A 256 -0.45 -9.43 -5.78
N SER A 257 0.50 -8.64 -6.27
CA SER A 257 0.54 -7.20 -6.04
C SER A 257 -0.64 -6.47 -6.70
N ILE A 258 -1.00 -6.82 -7.94
CA ILE A 258 -2.17 -6.26 -8.63
C ILE A 258 -3.44 -6.58 -7.84
N GLY A 259 -3.60 -7.84 -7.40
CA GLY A 259 -4.71 -8.28 -6.58
C GLY A 259 -4.81 -7.54 -5.25
N ALA A 260 -3.68 -7.36 -4.56
CA ALA A 260 -3.62 -6.65 -3.29
C ALA A 260 -4.01 -5.17 -3.42
N ILE A 261 -3.51 -4.47 -4.44
CA ILE A 261 -3.83 -3.06 -4.69
C ILE A 261 -5.30 -2.90 -5.10
N THR A 262 -5.77 -3.72 -6.05
CA THR A 262 -7.17 -3.73 -6.47
C THR A 262 -8.11 -4.00 -5.30
N GLY A 263 -7.79 -5.01 -4.47
CA GLY A 263 -8.59 -5.36 -3.30
C GLY A 263 -8.66 -4.25 -2.26
N THR A 264 -7.56 -3.55 -2.04
CA THR A 264 -7.51 -2.38 -1.14
C THR A 264 -8.43 -1.26 -1.65
N LEU A 265 -8.31 -0.89 -2.93
CA LEU A 265 -9.07 0.23 -3.50
C LEU A 265 -10.56 -0.09 -3.61
N LEU A 266 -10.91 -1.29 -4.07
CA LEU A 266 -12.32 -1.71 -4.15
C LEU A 266 -12.92 -1.88 -2.76
N GLY A 267 -12.20 -2.48 -1.81
CA GLY A 267 -12.64 -2.61 -0.43
C GLY A 267 -12.88 -1.26 0.25
N ALA A 268 -11.97 -0.30 0.07
CA ALA A 268 -12.13 1.07 0.56
C ALA A 268 -13.32 1.78 -0.08
N HIS A 269 -13.59 1.54 -1.36
CA HIS A 269 -14.71 2.14 -2.08
C HIS A 269 -16.07 1.61 -1.65
N VAL A 270 -16.17 0.27 -1.51
CA VAL A 270 -17.45 -0.40 -1.23
C VAL A 270 -17.76 -0.42 0.28
N GLY A 271 -16.74 -0.51 1.12
CA GLY A 271 -16.87 -0.55 2.59
C GLY A 271 -17.47 -1.85 3.14
N THR A 272 -17.54 -2.90 2.33
CA THR A 272 -18.02 -4.23 2.73
C THR A 272 -17.21 -5.33 2.05
N LEU A 273 -17.25 -6.53 2.63
CA LEU A 273 -16.61 -7.73 2.05
C LEU A 273 -17.46 -8.38 0.95
N GLY A 274 -18.76 -8.07 0.88
CA GLY A 274 -19.65 -8.53 -0.17
C GLY A 274 -19.55 -10.03 -0.45
N ASP A 275 -19.46 -10.37 -1.74
CA ASP A 275 -19.35 -11.76 -2.21
C ASP A 275 -17.97 -12.40 -2.00
N THR A 276 -16.98 -11.65 -1.46
CA THR A 276 -15.66 -12.20 -1.10
C THR A 276 -15.65 -12.89 0.29
N GLN A 277 -16.68 -12.73 1.11
CA GLN A 277 -16.74 -13.33 2.45
C GLN A 277 -16.41 -14.83 2.48
N PRO A 278 -16.91 -15.69 1.57
CA PRO A 278 -16.57 -17.10 1.56
C PRO A 278 -15.09 -17.41 1.22
N LEU A 279 -14.40 -16.49 0.52
CA LEU A 279 -12.96 -16.62 0.24
C LEU A 279 -12.14 -16.37 1.51
N LEU A 280 -12.54 -15.39 2.31
CA LEU A 280 -11.86 -15.06 3.57
C LEU A 280 -11.91 -16.19 4.59
N GLU A 281 -13.01 -16.97 4.61
CA GLU A 281 -13.13 -18.15 5.49
C GLU A 281 -12.10 -19.24 5.17
N LYS A 282 -11.59 -19.26 3.93
CA LYS A 282 -10.59 -20.21 3.45
C LYS A 282 -9.16 -19.63 3.48
N LEU A 283 -9.02 -18.33 3.69
CA LEU A 283 -7.72 -17.68 3.66
C LEU A 283 -6.96 -17.95 4.96
N ARG A 284 -5.78 -18.54 4.84
CA ARG A 284 -4.84 -18.69 5.94
C ARG A 284 -4.42 -17.31 6.46
N GLY A 285 -4.59 -17.06 7.75
CA GLY A 285 -4.24 -15.78 8.38
C GLY A 285 -5.31 -14.70 8.27
N ALA A 286 -6.52 -14.98 7.76
CA ALA A 286 -7.59 -13.98 7.71
C ALA A 286 -7.94 -13.41 9.10
N ALA A 287 -7.94 -14.25 10.14
CA ALA A 287 -8.18 -13.83 11.51
C ALA A 287 -7.05 -12.91 12.02
N ASP A 288 -5.80 -13.22 11.67
CA ASP A 288 -4.63 -12.41 12.05
C ASP A 288 -4.67 -11.03 11.38
N VAL A 289 -4.98 -10.98 10.09
CA VAL A 289 -5.16 -9.71 9.35
C VAL A 289 -6.26 -8.86 9.97
N ARG A 290 -7.40 -9.49 10.32
CA ARG A 290 -8.50 -8.80 11.01
C ARG A 290 -8.06 -8.27 12.37
N ALA A 291 -7.36 -9.06 13.17
CA ALA A 291 -6.85 -8.64 14.48
C ALA A 291 -5.91 -7.43 14.38
N VAL A 292 -5.04 -7.38 13.35
CA VAL A 292 -4.19 -6.21 13.08
C VAL A 292 -5.05 -4.98 12.76
N ALA A 293 -6.06 -5.12 11.90
CA ALA A 293 -6.96 -4.03 11.55
C ALA A 293 -7.78 -3.53 12.76
N ASP A 294 -8.32 -4.45 13.56
CA ASP A 294 -9.11 -4.11 14.75
C ASP A 294 -8.28 -3.34 15.79
N ARG A 295 -7.02 -3.75 16.03
CA ARG A 295 -6.10 -3.02 16.90
C ARG A 295 -5.83 -1.60 16.38
N TYR A 296 -5.60 -1.45 15.10
CA TYR A 296 -5.40 -0.15 14.48
C TYR A 296 -6.62 0.76 14.67
N ILE A 297 -7.82 0.25 14.36
CA ILE A 297 -9.08 1.00 14.50
C ILE A 297 -9.32 1.42 15.95
N ALA A 298 -9.00 0.55 16.91
CA ALA A 298 -9.14 0.86 18.34
C ALA A 298 -8.31 2.06 18.78
N GLN A 299 -7.19 2.37 18.12
CA GLN A 299 -6.37 3.54 18.42
C GLN A 299 -6.91 4.83 17.80
N LEU A 300 -7.66 4.76 16.69
CA LEU A 300 -8.19 5.95 16.02
C LEU A 300 -9.25 6.69 16.83
N GLY A 301 -9.98 6.00 17.69
CA GLY A 301 -11.05 6.56 18.52
C GLY A 301 -10.59 7.17 19.84
N GLN A 302 -9.34 6.99 20.22
CA GLN A 302 -8.79 7.52 21.47
C GLN A 302 -8.31 8.96 21.22
N ARG A 303 -9.02 9.94 21.79
CA ARG A 303 -8.52 11.32 21.86
C ARG A 303 -7.68 11.44 23.12
N PRO A 304 -6.50 12.10 23.06
CA PRO A 304 -5.74 12.44 24.26
C PRO A 304 -6.52 13.39 25.15
#